data_1911ad7a01e42840c757b968032bd349
#
_entry.id   1911ad7a01e42840c757b968032bd349
#
_cell.length_a   1.000
_cell.length_b   1.000
_cell.length_c   1.000
_cell.angle_alpha   90.00
_cell.angle_beta   90.00
_cell.angle_gamma   90.00
#
_symmetry.space_group_name_H-M   'P 1'
#
loop_
_entity.id
_entity.type
_entity.pdbx_description
1 polymer ?
#
loop_
_entity_poly.entity_id
_entity_poly.type
_entity_poly.pdbx_seq_one_letter_code
_entity_poly.pdbx_strand_id
1 'polypeptide(L)'
;MTPGAPLGAPLGVIPALSGGALTVWSGWLILAAALAGVLLAGLHFRPQGPPSLAGAAGVAHGLVGAAGLAALLFALGRPDAARPPGTDAFRRFAAVLLGLALLGGAAVGLAGRRRKRLSPGLVGVHASLAIAGLAVLAAALLAG
;
A
#
# COMPACT_ATOMS: atom_id res chain seq x y z
N MET A 1 48.50 24.01 -15.54
CA MET A 1 48.07 23.23 -14.36
C MET A 1 46.56 23.11 -14.43
N THR A 2 46.02 22.02 -14.93
CA THR A 2 44.60 21.70 -14.95
C THR A 2 44.24 21.06 -13.62
N PRO A 3 43.25 21.58 -12.87
CA PRO A 3 42.78 20.94 -11.62
C PRO A 3 42.19 19.57 -11.94
N GLY A 4 42.67 18.53 -11.24
CA GLY A 4 42.25 17.17 -11.43
C GLY A 4 40.75 17.00 -11.17
N ALA A 5 40.07 16.30 -12.05
CA ALA A 5 38.69 15.90 -11.86
C ALA A 5 38.57 15.08 -10.56
N PRO A 6 37.53 15.28 -9.75
CA PRO A 6 37.31 14.47 -8.56
C PRO A 6 37.01 13.03 -8.99
N LEU A 7 37.94 12.11 -8.71
CA LEU A 7 37.76 10.68 -8.77
C LEU A 7 36.80 10.28 -7.64
N GLY A 8 35.58 9.95 -7.98
CA GLY A 8 34.62 9.41 -7.00
C GLY A 8 33.20 9.90 -7.19
N ALA A 9 32.66 9.79 -8.42
CA ALA A 9 31.21 9.78 -8.51
C ALA A 9 30.72 8.51 -7.79
N PRO A 10 29.85 8.62 -6.74
CA PRO A 10 29.30 7.43 -6.11
C PRO A 10 28.58 6.63 -7.17
N LEU A 11 28.89 5.33 -7.23
CA LEU A 11 28.22 4.37 -8.10
C LEU A 11 26.71 4.61 -7.94
N GLY A 12 26.08 5.07 -9.02
CA GLY A 12 24.73 5.60 -9.00
C GLY A 12 23.76 4.65 -8.29
N VAL A 13 23.18 5.13 -7.21
CA VAL A 13 22.02 4.49 -6.57
C VAL A 13 21.02 4.26 -7.69
N ILE A 14 20.70 2.98 -7.96
CA ILE A 14 19.73 2.61 -8.98
C ILE A 14 18.48 3.47 -8.76
N PRO A 15 18.04 4.31 -9.71
CA PRO A 15 16.93 5.25 -9.50
C PRO A 15 15.65 4.58 -8.97
N ALA A 16 15.46 3.30 -9.33
CA ALA A 16 14.35 2.46 -8.86
C ALA A 16 14.31 2.24 -7.34
N LEU A 17 15.42 2.50 -6.63
CA LEU A 17 15.51 2.34 -5.17
C LEU A 17 15.53 3.68 -4.42
N SER A 18 15.31 4.81 -5.09
CA SER A 18 15.15 6.11 -4.43
C SER A 18 13.88 6.14 -3.57
N GLY A 19 13.86 6.98 -2.52
CA GLY A 19 12.70 7.13 -1.66
C GLY A 19 11.45 7.59 -2.43
N GLY A 20 11.63 8.47 -3.42
CA GLY A 20 10.57 8.93 -4.32
C GLY A 20 10.00 7.79 -5.18
N ALA A 21 10.86 7.04 -5.86
CA ALA A 21 10.44 5.90 -6.69
C ALA A 21 9.69 4.85 -5.85
N LEU A 22 10.20 4.50 -4.66
CA LEU A 22 9.52 3.57 -3.76
C LEU A 22 8.14 4.06 -3.33
N THR A 23 7.97 5.37 -3.13
CA THR A 23 6.65 5.93 -2.79
C THR A 23 5.68 5.80 -3.96
N VAL A 24 6.11 6.06 -5.19
CA VAL A 24 5.29 5.89 -6.39
C VAL A 24 4.89 4.42 -6.56
N TRP A 25 5.85 3.49 -6.45
CA TRP A 25 5.56 2.06 -6.52
C TRP A 25 4.62 1.60 -5.42
N SER A 26 4.77 2.12 -4.18
CA SER A 26 3.84 1.81 -3.10
C SER A 26 2.42 2.26 -3.44
N GLY A 27 2.26 3.44 -4.02
CA GLY A 27 0.97 3.96 -4.47
C GLY A 27 0.29 3.04 -5.50
N TRP A 28 1.02 2.58 -6.50
CA TRP A 28 0.50 1.64 -7.50
C TRP A 28 0.09 0.28 -6.90
N LEU A 29 0.92 -0.28 -6.01
CA LEU A 29 0.61 -1.54 -5.34
C LEU A 29 -0.64 -1.42 -4.45
N ILE A 30 -0.77 -0.33 -3.70
CA ILE A 30 -1.92 -0.09 -2.84
C ILE A 30 -3.18 0.15 -3.68
N LEU A 31 -3.08 0.89 -4.79
CA LEU A 31 -4.19 1.07 -5.73
C LEU A 31 -4.63 -0.27 -6.33
N ALA A 32 -3.69 -1.09 -6.78
CA ALA A 32 -3.98 -2.42 -7.31
C ALA A 32 -4.67 -3.31 -6.25
N ALA A 33 -4.19 -3.27 -5.00
CA ALA A 33 -4.84 -3.94 -3.89
C ALA A 33 -6.27 -3.40 -3.66
N ALA A 34 -6.47 -2.08 -3.67
CA ALA A 34 -7.80 -1.48 -3.48
C ALA A 34 -8.79 -1.94 -4.57
N LEU A 35 -8.38 -1.92 -5.84
CA LEU A 35 -9.19 -2.40 -6.95
C LEU A 35 -9.53 -3.89 -6.83
N ALA A 36 -8.54 -4.72 -6.48
CA ALA A 36 -8.76 -6.13 -6.20
C ALA A 36 -9.74 -6.35 -5.04
N GLY A 37 -9.67 -5.52 -3.99
CA GLY A 37 -10.61 -5.54 -2.86
C GLY A 37 -12.04 -5.23 -3.28
N VAL A 38 -12.25 -4.25 -4.16
CA VAL A 38 -13.58 -3.92 -4.72
C VAL A 38 -14.13 -5.10 -5.53
N LEU A 39 -13.30 -5.72 -6.36
CA LEU A 39 -13.70 -6.90 -7.13
C LEU A 39 -14.07 -8.07 -6.20
N LEU A 40 -13.28 -8.32 -5.16
CA LEU A 40 -13.56 -9.36 -4.16
C LEU A 40 -14.88 -9.10 -3.43
N ALA A 41 -15.15 -7.85 -3.02
CA ALA A 41 -16.42 -7.48 -2.42
C ALA A 41 -17.58 -7.75 -3.38
N GLY A 42 -17.46 -7.35 -4.65
CA GLY A 42 -18.45 -7.62 -5.69
C GLY A 42 -18.71 -9.10 -5.91
N LEU A 43 -17.66 -9.92 -5.91
CA LEU A 43 -17.78 -11.38 -6.04
C LEU A 43 -18.43 -12.02 -4.80
N HIS A 44 -18.15 -11.49 -3.61
CA HIS A 44 -18.71 -12.00 -2.37
C HIS A 44 -20.21 -11.79 -2.26
N PHE A 45 -20.73 -10.69 -2.83
CA PHE A 45 -22.18 -10.42 -2.88
C PHE A 45 -22.90 -11.16 -4.00
N ARG A 46 -22.19 -11.87 -4.88
CA ARG A 46 -22.82 -12.73 -5.91
C ARG A 46 -23.02 -14.14 -5.38
N PRO A 47 -24.27 -14.70 -5.44
CA PRO A 47 -24.61 -16.00 -4.81
C PRO A 47 -23.92 -17.23 -5.42
N GLN A 48 -23.24 -17.11 -6.58
CA GLN A 48 -22.85 -18.25 -7.42
C GLN A 48 -21.33 -18.37 -7.70
N GLY A 49 -20.46 -17.72 -6.95
CA GLY A 49 -19.02 -17.81 -7.16
C GLY A 49 -18.39 -19.05 -6.49
N PRO A 50 -17.41 -19.74 -7.12
CA PRO A 50 -16.71 -20.86 -6.50
C PRO A 50 -15.92 -20.39 -5.26
N PRO A 51 -16.13 -21.02 -4.07
CA PRO A 51 -15.54 -20.57 -2.81
C PRO A 51 -14.00 -20.58 -2.78
N SER A 52 -13.37 -21.42 -3.60
CA SER A 52 -11.91 -21.53 -3.68
C SER A 52 -11.23 -20.30 -4.31
N LEU A 53 -11.84 -19.69 -5.33
CA LEU A 53 -11.30 -18.51 -5.99
C LEU A 53 -11.32 -17.28 -5.08
N ALA A 54 -12.38 -17.11 -4.29
CA ALA A 54 -12.48 -15.98 -3.35
C ALA A 54 -11.39 -16.05 -2.26
N GLY A 55 -11.01 -17.25 -1.81
CA GLY A 55 -9.95 -17.46 -0.83
C GLY A 55 -8.56 -17.09 -1.39
N ALA A 56 -8.20 -17.60 -2.56
CA ALA A 56 -6.92 -17.32 -3.20
C ALA A 56 -6.78 -15.83 -3.57
N ALA A 57 -7.83 -15.24 -4.13
CA ALA A 57 -7.86 -13.83 -4.48
C ALA A 57 -7.76 -12.92 -3.24
N GLY A 58 -8.37 -13.32 -2.11
CA GLY A 58 -8.23 -12.60 -0.83
C GLY A 58 -6.80 -12.60 -0.31
N VAL A 59 -6.10 -13.74 -0.42
CA VAL A 59 -4.68 -13.84 -0.05
C VAL A 59 -3.83 -12.97 -0.98
N ALA A 60 -4.04 -13.04 -2.29
CA ALA A 60 -3.31 -12.22 -3.26
C ALA A 60 -3.51 -10.73 -3.01
N HIS A 61 -4.76 -10.28 -2.78
CA HIS A 61 -5.10 -8.91 -2.39
C HIS A 61 -4.31 -8.48 -1.14
N GLY A 62 -4.32 -9.31 -0.09
CA GLY A 62 -3.60 -9.02 1.16
C GLY A 62 -2.10 -8.92 0.96
N LEU A 63 -1.48 -9.80 0.16
CA LEU A 63 -0.05 -9.80 -0.14
C LEU A 63 0.37 -8.55 -0.93
N VAL A 64 -0.42 -8.16 -1.95
CA VAL A 64 -0.15 -6.94 -2.73
C VAL A 64 -0.25 -5.70 -1.85
N GLY A 65 -1.27 -5.63 -0.97
CA GLY A 65 -1.41 -4.54 0.00
C GLY A 65 -0.26 -4.49 1.01
N ALA A 66 0.18 -5.64 1.51
CA ALA A 66 1.34 -5.73 2.41
C ALA A 66 2.64 -5.31 1.73
N ALA A 67 2.86 -5.70 0.47
CA ALA A 67 4.02 -5.27 -0.32
C ALA A 67 4.02 -3.76 -0.56
N GLY A 68 2.85 -3.17 -0.87
CA GLY A 68 2.69 -1.72 -1.02
C GLY A 68 3.00 -0.97 0.28
N LEU A 69 2.49 -1.44 1.42
CA LEU A 69 2.79 -0.86 2.72
C LEU A 69 4.28 -0.99 3.08
N ALA A 70 4.89 -2.15 2.83
CA ALA A 70 6.32 -2.35 3.06
C ALA A 70 7.15 -1.37 2.22
N ALA A 71 6.84 -1.19 0.93
CA ALA A 71 7.52 -0.22 0.06
C ALA A 71 7.39 1.21 0.60
N LEU A 72 6.21 1.60 1.12
CA LEU A 72 5.99 2.90 1.74
C LEU A 72 6.85 3.09 3.00
N LEU A 73 6.90 2.09 3.88
CA LEU A 73 7.71 2.12 5.09
C LEU A 73 9.22 2.22 4.77
N PHE A 74 9.69 1.48 3.77
CA PHE A 74 11.06 1.60 3.27
C PHE A 74 11.35 2.99 2.70
N ALA A 75 10.40 3.58 1.95
CA ALA A 75 10.53 4.94 1.45
C ALA A 75 10.62 5.98 2.56
N LEU A 76 9.86 5.80 3.65
CA LEU A 76 9.91 6.69 4.82
C LEU A 76 11.24 6.65 5.56
N GLY A 77 11.93 5.52 5.55
CA GLY A 77 13.26 5.36 6.18
C GLY A 77 14.40 5.93 5.35
N ARG A 78 14.16 6.45 4.14
CA ARG A 78 15.21 6.95 3.25
C ARG A 78 15.23 8.48 3.20
N PRO A 79 16.41 9.11 3.39
CA PRO A 79 16.56 10.54 3.17
C PRO A 79 16.25 10.87 1.69
N ASP A 80 15.48 11.90 1.46
CA ASP A 80 15.20 12.42 0.13
C ASP A 80 15.19 13.94 0.19
N ALA A 81 16.30 14.54 -0.22
CA ALA A 81 16.51 15.98 -0.17
C ALA A 81 15.59 16.76 -1.14
N ALA A 82 15.04 16.10 -2.14
CA ALA A 82 14.11 16.70 -3.10
C ALA A 82 12.67 16.76 -2.56
N ARG A 83 12.42 16.23 -1.37
CA ARG A 83 11.08 16.11 -0.82
C ARG A 83 10.60 17.41 -0.17
N PRO A 84 9.42 17.93 -0.53
CA PRO A 84 8.85 19.12 0.09
C PRO A 84 8.64 18.92 1.60
N PRO A 85 8.88 19.98 2.42
CA PRO A 85 8.60 19.93 3.83
C PRO A 85 7.14 19.56 4.12
N GLY A 86 6.91 18.71 5.13
CA GLY A 86 5.57 18.31 5.56
C GLY A 86 4.97 17.10 4.85
N THR A 87 5.44 16.71 3.65
CA THR A 87 4.88 15.53 2.94
C THR A 87 5.11 14.22 3.69
N ASP A 88 6.14 14.14 4.51
CA ASP A 88 6.43 12.98 5.36
C ASP A 88 5.37 12.74 6.43
N ALA A 89 4.73 13.78 6.96
CA ALA A 89 3.65 13.63 7.91
C ALA A 89 2.44 12.93 7.26
N PHE A 90 2.06 13.33 6.04
CA PHE A 90 0.99 12.68 5.28
C PHE A 90 1.32 11.23 4.96
N ARG A 91 2.56 10.91 4.56
CA ARG A 91 3.00 9.55 4.27
C ARG A 91 2.96 8.66 5.51
N ARG A 92 3.41 9.16 6.67
CA ARG A 92 3.33 8.44 7.95
C ARG A 92 1.88 8.19 8.34
N PHE A 93 1.02 9.20 8.21
CA PHE A 93 -0.40 9.04 8.49
C PHE A 93 -1.06 8.03 7.55
N ALA A 94 -0.76 8.08 6.25
CA ALA A 94 -1.20 7.07 5.29
C ALA A 94 -0.73 5.66 5.69
N ALA A 95 0.55 5.51 6.08
CA ALA A 95 1.09 4.22 6.51
C ALA A 95 0.35 3.65 7.74
N VAL A 96 -0.02 4.50 8.70
CA VAL A 96 -0.82 4.08 9.86
C VAL A 96 -2.20 3.60 9.43
N LEU A 97 -2.91 4.36 8.60
CA LEU A 97 -4.25 3.99 8.12
C LEU A 97 -4.21 2.67 7.30
N LEU A 98 -3.22 2.53 6.42
CA LEU A 98 -3.02 1.33 5.62
C LEU A 98 -2.61 0.13 6.46
N GLY A 99 -1.81 0.34 7.51
CA GLY A 99 -1.46 -0.69 8.48
C GLY A 99 -2.70 -1.20 9.24
N LEU A 100 -3.54 -0.28 9.72
CA LEU A 100 -4.81 -0.62 10.36
C LEU A 100 -5.76 -1.33 9.38
N ALA A 101 -5.81 -0.88 8.12
CA ALA A 101 -6.55 -1.56 7.07
C ALA A 101 -6.04 -2.99 6.86
N LEU A 102 -4.72 -3.21 6.80
CA LEU A 102 -4.13 -4.54 6.63
C LEU A 102 -4.50 -5.48 7.78
N LEU A 103 -4.43 -4.99 9.03
CA LEU A 103 -4.88 -5.74 10.21
C LEU A 103 -6.38 -6.06 10.15
N GLY A 104 -7.20 -5.08 9.76
CA GLY A 104 -8.63 -5.26 9.55
C GLY A 104 -8.93 -6.31 8.47
N GLY A 105 -8.20 -6.28 7.36
CA GLY A 105 -8.29 -7.28 6.29
C GLY A 105 -7.92 -8.69 6.75
N ALA A 106 -6.85 -8.82 7.55
CA ALA A 106 -6.48 -10.10 8.16
C ALA A 106 -7.59 -10.63 9.09
N ALA A 107 -8.19 -9.75 9.89
CA ALA A 107 -9.32 -10.10 10.75
C ALA A 107 -10.55 -10.53 9.94
N VAL A 108 -10.87 -9.85 8.82
CA VAL A 108 -11.92 -10.25 7.87
C VAL A 108 -11.64 -11.66 7.33
N GLY A 109 -10.41 -11.92 6.84
CA GLY A 109 -10.02 -13.22 6.31
C GLY A 109 -10.11 -14.34 7.34
N LEU A 110 -9.68 -14.08 8.57
CA LEU A 110 -9.75 -15.04 9.67
C LEU A 110 -11.20 -15.33 10.11
N ALA A 111 -12.02 -14.27 10.22
CA ALA A 111 -13.44 -14.41 10.55
C ALA A 111 -14.20 -15.19 9.48
N GLY A 112 -13.91 -14.95 8.20
CA GLY A 112 -14.50 -15.67 7.07
C GLY A 112 -14.19 -17.18 7.11
N ARG A 113 -12.95 -17.56 7.46
CA ARG A 113 -12.56 -18.97 7.62
C ARG A 113 -13.29 -19.66 8.76
N ARG A 114 -13.54 -18.96 9.88
CA ARG A 114 -14.16 -19.54 11.09
C ARG A 114 -15.68 -19.57 11.02
N ARG A 115 -16.32 -18.53 10.50
CA ARG A 115 -17.78 -18.30 10.64
C ARG A 115 -18.58 -18.52 9.36
N LYS A 116 -17.94 -18.82 8.24
CA LYS A 116 -18.59 -18.95 6.89
C LYS A 116 -19.36 -17.69 6.44
N ARG A 117 -19.46 -16.65 7.27
CA ARG A 117 -20.09 -15.36 6.93
C ARG A 117 -19.19 -14.22 7.39
N LEU A 118 -18.93 -13.28 6.49
CA LEU A 118 -18.22 -12.06 6.80
C LEU A 118 -19.15 -11.07 7.52
N SER A 119 -18.65 -10.39 8.54
CA SER A 119 -19.35 -9.26 9.15
C SER A 119 -19.31 -8.05 8.23
N PRO A 120 -20.45 -7.53 7.75
CA PRO A 120 -20.47 -6.34 6.89
C PRO A 120 -19.77 -5.12 7.53
N GLY A 121 -19.93 -4.97 8.85
CA GLY A 121 -19.28 -3.89 9.60
C GLY A 121 -17.75 -4.00 9.55
N LEU A 122 -17.19 -5.19 9.75
CA LEU A 122 -15.74 -5.41 9.70
C LEU A 122 -15.17 -5.14 8.31
N VAL A 123 -15.89 -5.58 7.26
CA VAL A 123 -15.53 -5.28 5.86
C VAL A 123 -15.59 -3.78 5.60
N GLY A 124 -16.64 -3.10 6.10
CA GLY A 124 -16.81 -1.65 5.96
C GLY A 124 -15.67 -0.86 6.62
N VAL A 125 -15.31 -1.21 7.86
CA VAL A 125 -14.18 -0.56 8.57
C VAL A 125 -12.86 -0.77 7.82
N HIS A 126 -12.56 -2.01 7.38
CA HIS A 126 -11.38 -2.29 6.58
C HIS A 126 -11.34 -1.45 5.29
N ALA A 127 -12.43 -1.42 4.55
CA ALA A 127 -12.52 -0.67 3.29
C ALA A 127 -12.37 0.85 3.53
N SER A 128 -13.01 1.40 4.55
CA SER A 128 -12.91 2.83 4.89
C SER A 128 -11.48 3.25 5.24
N LEU A 129 -10.79 2.44 6.05
CA LEU A 129 -9.38 2.69 6.40
C LEU A 129 -8.46 2.60 5.17
N ALA A 130 -8.69 1.62 4.28
CA ALA A 130 -7.91 1.47 3.05
C ALA A 130 -8.11 2.66 2.10
N ILE A 131 -9.35 3.10 1.90
CA ILE A 131 -9.69 4.26 1.05
C ILE A 131 -9.10 5.54 1.63
N ALA A 132 -9.25 5.77 2.93
CA ALA A 132 -8.68 6.94 3.59
C ALA A 132 -7.15 6.96 3.49
N GLY A 133 -6.49 5.82 3.74
CA GLY A 133 -5.05 5.70 3.62
C GLY A 133 -4.55 5.94 2.20
N LEU A 134 -5.24 5.40 1.19
CA LEU A 134 -4.92 5.64 -0.22
C LEU A 134 -5.12 7.11 -0.61
N ALA A 135 -6.21 7.76 -0.16
CA ALA A 135 -6.48 9.16 -0.44
C ALA A 135 -5.39 10.08 0.16
N VAL A 136 -4.98 9.83 1.40
CA VAL A 136 -3.90 10.59 2.05
C VAL A 136 -2.56 10.36 1.34
N LEU A 137 -2.26 9.12 0.91
CA LEU A 137 -1.05 8.82 0.15
C LEU A 137 -1.07 9.51 -1.22
N ALA A 138 -2.20 9.50 -1.91
CA ALA A 138 -2.36 10.20 -3.19
C ALA A 138 -2.16 11.71 -3.03
N ALA A 139 -2.72 12.31 -1.98
CA ALA A 139 -2.49 13.72 -1.66
C ALA A 139 -0.99 14.01 -1.43
N ALA A 140 -0.28 13.15 -0.70
CA ALA A 140 1.16 13.28 -0.48
C ALA A 140 1.99 13.15 -1.76
N LEU A 141 1.55 12.31 -2.72
CA LEU A 141 2.21 12.14 -4.02
C LEU A 141 1.97 13.33 -4.96
N LEU A 142 0.78 13.94 -4.89
CA LEU A 142 0.43 15.11 -5.71
C LEU A 142 1.06 16.42 -5.17
N ALA A 143 1.40 16.45 -3.89
CA ALA A 143 2.04 17.61 -3.26
C ALA A 143 3.58 17.59 -3.38
N GLY A 144 4.16 16.51 -3.83
CA GLY A 144 5.62 16.33 -4.00
C GLY A 144 6.03 16.13 -5.41
#